data_932b753e051a5868be8bb12b58c96b20
#
_entry.id   932b753e051a5868be8bb12b58c96b20
#
_cell.length_a   1.000
_cell.length_b   1.000
_cell.length_c   1.000
_cell.angle_alpha   90.00
_cell.angle_beta   90.00
_cell.angle_gamma   90.00
#
_symmetry.space_group_name_H-M   'P 1'
#
loop_
_entity.id
_entity.type
_entity.pdbx_description
1 polymer ?
#
loop_
_entity_poly.entity_id
_entity_poly.type
_entity_poly.pdbx_seq_one_letter_code
_entity_poly.pdbx_strand_id
1 'polypeptide(L)'
;VMTFTSFFALSFMGETSINSQLILKDMLSEERLGGLFKVIIHILFVTLFIELVGAYFIFKEVSGTFPGGVSQEIFYSIFHSVSAFCNAGISTLSGNMSDPLVKDNYTLQIWISCLIIIGGIGFPIVFNYLKLIRHVAINGLNVLTGKQKHYIHSPHIINVHTYIVIITTSMLIILGSLSYFLLEYN
;
A
#
# COMPACT_ATOMS: atom_id res chain seq x y z
N VAL A 1 -10.42 -4.98 3.72
CA VAL A 1 -11.60 -5.66 4.29
C VAL A 1 -11.53 -7.15 4.07
N MET A 2 -11.40 -7.67 2.83
CA MET A 2 -11.38 -9.12 2.54
C MET A 2 -10.27 -9.88 3.28
N THR A 3 -9.05 -9.34 3.36
CA THR A 3 -7.94 -9.93 4.11
C THR A 3 -8.21 -10.04 5.60
N PHE A 4 -8.86 -9.02 6.17
CA PHE A 4 -9.21 -8.99 7.59
C PHE A 4 -10.32 -10.02 7.91
N THR A 5 -11.37 -10.06 7.10
CA THR A 5 -12.43 -11.07 7.26
C THR A 5 -11.91 -12.48 7.05
N SER A 6 -11.00 -12.71 6.11
CA SER A 6 -10.35 -14.01 5.91
C SER A 6 -9.46 -14.41 7.08
N PHE A 7 -8.72 -13.45 7.67
CA PHE A 7 -7.91 -13.69 8.87
C PHE A 7 -8.80 -14.10 10.05
N PHE A 8 -9.88 -13.35 10.30
CA PHE A 8 -10.84 -13.69 11.36
C PHE A 8 -11.51 -15.03 11.11
N ALA A 9 -11.95 -15.32 9.88
CA ALA A 9 -12.55 -16.60 9.54
C ALA A 9 -11.58 -17.77 9.80
N LEU A 10 -10.31 -17.64 9.42
CA LEU A 10 -9.28 -18.68 9.66
C LEU A 10 -8.88 -18.78 11.14
N SER A 11 -8.90 -17.68 11.90
CA SER A 11 -8.48 -17.68 13.31
C SER A 11 -9.57 -18.18 14.26
N PHE A 12 -10.84 -17.89 13.97
CA PHE A 12 -11.96 -18.18 14.88
C PHE A 12 -12.81 -19.38 14.48
N MET A 13 -12.84 -19.77 13.21
CA MET A 13 -13.75 -20.83 12.76
C MET A 13 -13.10 -22.21 12.60
N GLY A 14 -11.79 -22.39 12.87
CA GLY A 14 -11.11 -23.70 12.93
C GLY A 14 -11.33 -24.66 11.74
N GLU A 15 -12.45 -24.55 11.06
CA GLU A 15 -12.86 -25.32 9.89
C GLU A 15 -13.45 -24.41 8.82
N THR A 16 -12.57 -23.69 8.10
CA THR A 16 -13.02 -23.06 6.85
C THR A 16 -13.30 -24.14 5.81
N SER A 17 -14.46 -24.08 5.17
CA SER A 17 -14.80 -24.97 4.06
C SER A 17 -13.64 -25.00 3.04
N ILE A 18 -13.32 -26.20 2.54
CA ILE A 18 -12.27 -26.42 1.51
C ILE A 18 -12.43 -25.44 0.35
N ASN A 19 -13.65 -25.13 -0.05
CA ASN A 19 -13.96 -24.17 -1.09
C ASN A 19 -13.48 -22.74 -0.75
N SER A 20 -13.66 -22.27 0.49
CA SER A 20 -13.18 -20.96 0.91
C SER A 20 -11.66 -20.88 0.95
N GLN A 21 -10.98 -21.98 1.32
CA GLN A 21 -9.54 -22.06 1.28
C GLN A 21 -8.99 -22.09 -0.15
N LEU A 22 -9.68 -22.75 -1.09
CA LEU A 22 -9.32 -22.76 -2.50
C LEU A 22 -9.44 -21.37 -3.14
N ILE A 23 -10.54 -20.65 -2.86
CA ILE A 23 -10.72 -19.28 -3.35
C ILE A 23 -9.62 -18.35 -2.80
N LEU A 24 -9.28 -18.46 -1.52
CA LEU A 24 -8.20 -17.69 -0.91
C LEU A 24 -6.83 -18.01 -1.52
N LYS A 25 -6.58 -19.29 -1.79
CA LYS A 25 -5.37 -19.76 -2.46
C LYS A 25 -5.21 -19.10 -3.82
N ASP A 26 -6.26 -19.11 -4.64
CA ASP A 26 -6.25 -18.51 -5.98
C ASP A 26 -6.06 -16.98 -5.91
N MET A 27 -6.72 -16.31 -4.96
CA MET A 27 -6.58 -14.86 -4.75
C MET A 27 -5.18 -14.45 -4.29
N LEU A 28 -4.50 -15.28 -3.49
CA LEU A 28 -3.18 -15.00 -2.94
C LEU A 28 -2.04 -15.57 -3.80
N SER A 29 -2.36 -16.28 -4.90
CA SER A 29 -1.40 -16.93 -5.79
C SER A 29 -0.45 -17.89 -5.05
N GLU A 30 -0.93 -18.56 -4.00
CA GLU A 30 -0.16 -19.50 -3.21
C GLU A 30 -0.40 -20.94 -3.66
N GLU A 31 0.67 -21.72 -3.75
CA GLU A 31 0.58 -23.12 -4.22
C GLU A 31 0.12 -24.11 -3.12
N ARG A 32 0.27 -23.73 -1.82
CA ARG A 32 0.00 -24.62 -0.69
C ARG A 32 -1.01 -24.05 0.29
N LEU A 33 -2.07 -24.80 0.61
CA LEU A 33 -3.10 -24.42 1.58
C LEU A 33 -2.53 -24.15 2.99
N GLY A 34 -1.54 -24.91 3.43
CA GLY A 34 -0.93 -24.74 4.76
C GLY A 34 -0.11 -23.45 4.94
N GLY A 35 0.17 -22.70 3.86
CA GLY A 35 0.89 -21.41 3.90
C GLY A 35 -0.01 -20.19 4.05
N LEU A 36 -1.32 -20.32 3.82
CA LEU A 36 -2.26 -19.20 3.73
C LEU A 36 -2.26 -18.32 4.99
N PHE A 37 -2.27 -18.92 6.17
CA PHE A 37 -2.26 -18.19 7.44
C PHE A 37 -1.00 -17.32 7.58
N LYS A 38 0.16 -17.88 7.22
CA LYS A 38 1.43 -17.14 7.24
C LYS A 38 1.44 -15.97 6.26
N VAL A 39 0.86 -16.17 5.07
CA VAL A 39 0.74 -15.11 4.05
C VAL A 39 -0.18 -14.00 4.54
N ILE A 40 -1.33 -14.32 5.14
CA ILE A 40 -2.27 -13.34 5.67
C ILE A 40 -1.63 -12.50 6.79
N ILE A 41 -0.93 -13.13 7.73
CA ILE A 41 -0.19 -12.39 8.78
C ILE A 41 0.85 -11.47 8.16
N HIS A 42 1.56 -11.94 7.13
CA HIS A 42 2.56 -11.11 6.46
C HIS A 42 1.92 -9.92 5.74
N ILE A 43 0.75 -10.11 5.10
CA ILE A 43 -0.04 -9.03 4.49
C ILE A 43 -0.42 -8.00 5.56
N LEU A 44 -0.98 -8.43 6.68
CA LEU A 44 -1.37 -7.53 7.78
C LEU A 44 -0.19 -6.73 8.32
N PHE A 45 0.96 -7.37 8.48
CA PHE A 45 2.15 -6.69 8.97
C PHE A 45 2.66 -5.64 7.99
N VAL A 46 2.71 -5.96 6.68
CA VAL A 46 3.12 -5.02 5.63
C VAL A 46 2.13 -3.87 5.51
N THR A 47 0.83 -4.14 5.59
CA THR A 47 -0.21 -3.10 5.59
C THR A 47 -0.01 -2.11 6.74
N LEU A 48 0.07 -2.62 7.97
CA LEU A 48 0.31 -1.79 9.15
C LEU A 48 1.61 -0.97 9.03
N PHE A 49 2.66 -1.58 8.51
CA PHE A 49 3.93 -0.88 8.32
C PHE A 49 3.79 0.29 7.35
N ILE A 50 3.13 0.08 6.19
CA ILE A 50 2.91 1.15 5.20
C ILE A 50 2.02 2.25 5.78
N GLU A 51 0.95 1.88 6.48
CA GLU A 51 0.04 2.84 7.12
C GLU A 51 0.74 3.66 8.21
N LEU A 52 1.60 3.06 9.03
CA LEU A 52 2.38 3.78 10.04
C LEU A 52 3.40 4.74 9.42
N VAL A 53 4.08 4.31 8.37
CA VAL A 53 5.00 5.18 7.62
C VAL A 53 4.24 6.34 6.98
N GLY A 54 3.08 6.07 6.37
CA GLY A 54 2.21 7.09 5.80
C GLY A 54 1.72 8.08 6.87
N ALA A 55 1.26 7.58 8.02
CA ALA A 55 0.83 8.41 9.14
C ALA A 55 1.94 9.32 9.66
N TYR A 56 3.18 8.82 9.73
CA TYR A 56 4.34 9.63 10.12
C TYR A 56 4.58 10.79 9.16
N PHE A 57 4.56 10.56 7.85
CA PHE A 57 4.75 11.63 6.87
C PHE A 57 3.59 12.61 6.87
N ILE A 58 2.35 12.15 6.96
CA ILE A 58 1.17 13.01 7.10
C ILE A 58 1.28 13.86 8.37
N PHE A 59 1.64 13.27 9.51
CA PHE A 59 1.82 13.98 10.77
C PHE A 59 2.85 15.11 10.64
N LYS A 60 3.97 14.84 9.99
CA LYS A 60 5.01 15.85 9.78
C LYS A 60 4.50 17.05 8.98
N GLU A 61 3.62 16.83 8.01
CA GLU A 61 3.06 17.89 7.16
C GLU A 61 1.96 18.70 7.84
N VAL A 62 1.22 18.11 8.79
CA VAL A 62 0.12 18.79 9.48
C VAL A 62 0.50 19.31 10.87
N SER A 63 1.73 19.10 11.30
CA SER A 63 2.21 19.51 12.62
C SER A 63 2.10 21.02 12.82
N GLY A 64 1.40 21.45 13.89
CA GLY A 64 1.12 22.84 14.19
C GLY A 64 -0.06 23.46 13.41
N THR A 65 -0.79 22.68 12.62
CA THR A 65 -1.89 23.19 11.77
C THR A 65 -3.24 23.14 12.49
N PHE A 66 -3.46 22.14 13.35
CA PHE A 66 -4.77 21.92 13.96
C PHE A 66 -4.95 22.62 15.31
N PRO A 67 -6.10 23.30 15.53
CA PRO A 67 -6.37 24.01 16.79
C PRO A 67 -6.48 23.08 18.02
N GLY A 68 -6.78 21.78 17.82
CA GLY A 68 -6.84 20.77 18.87
C GLY A 68 -5.48 20.21 19.29
N GLY A 69 -4.38 20.74 18.73
CA GLY A 69 -3.02 20.38 19.08
C GLY A 69 -2.62 18.98 18.61
N VAL A 70 -1.51 18.48 19.16
CA VAL A 70 -0.84 17.25 18.73
C VAL A 70 -1.74 16.01 18.72
N SER A 71 -2.68 15.91 19.65
CA SER A 71 -3.61 14.76 19.71
C SER A 71 -4.51 14.71 18.48
N GLN A 72 -5.03 15.85 18.04
CA GLN A 72 -5.86 15.93 16.84
C GLN A 72 -5.03 15.65 15.58
N GLU A 73 -3.80 16.13 15.53
CA GLU A 73 -2.87 15.90 14.42
C GLU A 73 -2.50 14.43 14.28
N ILE A 74 -2.23 13.73 15.39
CA ILE A 74 -1.96 12.28 15.39
C ILE A 74 -3.19 11.52 14.89
N PHE A 75 -4.37 11.84 15.43
CA PHE A 75 -5.62 11.19 15.00
C PHE A 75 -5.88 11.40 13.51
N TYR A 76 -5.75 12.65 13.04
CA TYR A 76 -5.88 13.01 11.63
C TYR A 76 -4.93 12.17 10.76
N SER A 77 -3.67 12.10 11.16
CA SER A 77 -2.62 11.45 10.38
C SER A 77 -2.83 9.94 10.27
N ILE A 78 -3.15 9.27 11.37
CA ILE A 78 -3.44 7.83 11.37
C ILE A 78 -4.70 7.56 10.56
N PHE A 79 -5.77 8.33 10.80
CA PHE A 79 -7.04 8.14 10.11
C PHE A 79 -6.90 8.30 8.59
N HIS A 80 -6.24 9.37 8.13
CA HIS A 80 -6.08 9.63 6.70
C HIS A 80 -5.08 8.68 6.03
N SER A 81 -4.07 8.20 6.75
CA SER A 81 -3.18 7.16 6.23
C SER A 81 -3.93 5.87 5.96
N VAL A 82 -4.74 5.39 6.91
CA VAL A 82 -5.57 4.18 6.75
C VAL A 82 -6.63 4.39 5.68
N SER A 83 -7.35 5.53 5.71
CA SER A 83 -8.38 5.86 4.73
C SER A 83 -7.85 5.90 3.30
N ALA A 84 -6.67 6.51 3.10
CA ALA A 84 -6.00 6.60 1.81
C ALA A 84 -5.53 5.23 1.31
N PHE A 85 -4.82 4.48 2.15
CA PHE A 85 -4.33 3.15 1.78
C PHE A 85 -5.46 2.16 1.49
N CYS A 86 -6.54 2.21 2.26
CA CYS A 86 -7.74 1.39 2.03
C CYS A 86 -8.61 1.88 0.86
N ASN A 87 -8.26 2.99 0.20
CA ASN A 87 -9.07 3.64 -0.84
C ASN A 87 -10.51 3.94 -0.36
N ALA A 88 -10.67 4.29 0.92
CA ALA A 88 -11.98 4.53 1.52
C ALA A 88 -12.52 5.93 1.19
N GLY A 89 -11.65 6.92 0.99
CA GLY A 89 -12.02 8.29 0.63
C GLY A 89 -12.76 9.06 1.73
N ILE A 90 -12.62 8.62 2.99
CA ILE A 90 -13.26 9.24 4.15
C ILE A 90 -12.29 10.22 4.82
N SER A 91 -12.80 11.39 5.22
CA SER A 91 -12.03 12.41 5.93
C SER A 91 -12.67 12.77 7.26
N THR A 92 -11.84 13.21 8.21
CA THR A 92 -12.28 13.78 9.50
C THR A 92 -12.60 15.27 9.40
N LEU A 93 -12.28 15.91 8.28
CA LEU A 93 -12.58 17.31 8.00
C LEU A 93 -13.86 17.43 7.18
N SER A 94 -14.68 18.43 7.50
CA SER A 94 -15.94 18.69 6.79
C SER A 94 -15.74 19.08 5.34
N GLY A 95 -14.65 19.81 5.04
CA GLY A 95 -14.24 20.21 3.69
C GLY A 95 -13.41 19.17 2.96
N ASN A 96 -13.14 18.01 3.55
CA ASN A 96 -12.27 16.97 2.98
C ASN A 96 -10.87 17.55 2.65
N MET A 97 -10.28 17.25 1.49
CA MET A 97 -9.00 17.82 1.04
C MET A 97 -9.12 19.29 0.59
N SER A 98 -10.34 19.81 0.42
CA SER A 98 -10.61 21.21 0.12
C SER A 98 -10.75 22.09 1.39
N ASP A 99 -10.60 21.50 2.59
CA ASP A 99 -10.65 22.22 3.84
C ASP A 99 -9.50 23.26 3.90
N PRO A 100 -9.77 24.53 4.35
CA PRO A 100 -8.77 25.58 4.42
C PRO A 100 -7.50 25.22 5.21
N LEU A 101 -7.59 24.28 6.13
CA LEU A 101 -6.44 23.80 6.91
C LEU A 101 -5.41 23.00 6.10
N VAL A 102 -5.85 22.35 5.02
CA VAL A 102 -5.01 21.36 4.30
C VAL A 102 -4.96 21.56 2.78
N LYS A 103 -5.86 22.38 2.20
CA LYS A 103 -6.00 22.54 0.74
C LYS A 103 -4.73 23.03 0.04
N ASP A 104 -3.95 23.88 0.70
CA ASP A 104 -2.76 24.50 0.11
C ASP A 104 -1.47 23.68 0.42
N ASN A 105 -1.61 22.55 1.14
CA ASN A 105 -0.49 21.67 1.45
C ASN A 105 -0.32 20.59 0.36
N TYR A 106 0.39 20.93 -0.70
CA TYR A 106 0.64 20.02 -1.83
C TYR A 106 1.45 18.79 -1.43
N THR A 107 2.38 18.90 -0.46
CA THR A 107 3.16 17.77 0.03
C THR A 107 2.28 16.73 0.70
N LEU A 108 1.34 17.17 1.53
CA LEU A 108 0.33 16.32 2.13
C LEU A 108 -0.49 15.56 1.07
N GLN A 109 -0.96 16.28 0.04
CA GLN A 109 -1.74 15.70 -1.05
C GLN A 109 -0.94 14.65 -1.84
N ILE A 110 0.36 14.88 -2.05
CA ILE A 110 1.26 13.90 -2.68
C ILE A 110 1.38 12.64 -1.82
N TRP A 111 1.59 12.76 -0.51
CA TRP A 111 1.68 11.59 0.37
C TRP A 111 0.39 10.77 0.38
N ILE A 112 -0.76 11.43 0.47
CA ILE A 112 -2.08 10.77 0.41
C ILE A 112 -2.26 10.08 -0.94
N SER A 113 -1.92 10.73 -2.06
CA SER A 113 -1.99 10.14 -3.40
C SER A 113 -1.08 8.92 -3.56
N CYS A 114 0.13 8.95 -3.01
CA CYS A 114 1.03 7.80 -2.99
C CYS A 114 0.42 6.61 -2.23
N LEU A 115 -0.20 6.86 -1.07
CA LEU A 115 -0.86 5.80 -0.30
C LEU A 115 -2.03 5.19 -1.07
N ILE A 116 -2.86 6.02 -1.73
CA ILE A 116 -3.97 5.56 -2.58
C ILE A 116 -3.45 4.66 -3.71
N ILE A 117 -2.39 5.07 -4.40
CA ILE A 117 -1.79 4.30 -5.50
C ILE A 117 -1.25 2.97 -4.98
N ILE A 118 -0.47 2.96 -3.89
CA ILE A 118 0.11 1.74 -3.31
C ILE A 118 -1.00 0.78 -2.85
N GLY A 119 -2.03 1.30 -2.19
CA GLY A 119 -3.19 0.52 -1.76
C GLY A 119 -4.00 -0.05 -2.93
N GLY A 120 -4.17 0.71 -4.01
CA GLY A 120 -4.91 0.31 -5.20
C GLY A 120 -4.21 -0.74 -6.07
N ILE A 121 -2.88 -0.76 -6.10
CA ILE A 121 -2.09 -1.74 -6.86
C ILE A 121 -2.30 -3.17 -6.32
N GLY A 122 -2.53 -3.33 -5.02
CA GLY A 122 -2.84 -4.62 -4.39
C GLY A 122 -1.61 -5.40 -3.91
N PHE A 123 -1.86 -6.29 -2.93
CA PHE A 123 -0.83 -7.00 -2.18
C PHE A 123 0.10 -7.89 -3.01
N PRO A 124 -0.36 -8.69 -4.01
CA PRO A 124 0.53 -9.57 -4.75
C PRO A 124 1.67 -8.79 -5.42
N ILE A 125 1.36 -7.61 -5.91
CA ILE A 125 2.32 -6.76 -6.61
C ILE A 125 3.25 -6.07 -5.61
N VAL A 126 2.72 -5.55 -4.50
CA VAL A 126 3.51 -4.97 -3.40
C VAL A 126 4.53 -5.99 -2.89
N PHE A 127 4.12 -7.26 -2.70
CA PHE A 127 5.04 -8.33 -2.29
C PHE A 127 6.12 -8.63 -3.33
N ASN A 128 5.79 -8.65 -4.60
CA ASN A 128 6.78 -8.84 -5.65
C ASN A 128 7.83 -7.71 -5.65
N TYR A 129 7.39 -6.47 -5.43
CA TYR A 129 8.31 -5.33 -5.27
C TYR A 129 9.15 -5.42 -4.02
N LEU A 130 8.58 -5.77 -2.87
CA LEU A 130 9.33 -5.95 -1.63
C LEU A 130 10.38 -7.07 -1.76
N LYS A 131 10.03 -8.17 -2.43
CA LYS A 131 10.98 -9.25 -2.76
C LYS A 131 12.10 -8.73 -3.66
N LEU A 132 11.78 -7.94 -4.69
CA LEU A 132 12.76 -7.34 -5.58
C LEU A 132 13.69 -6.38 -4.85
N ILE A 133 13.15 -5.44 -4.07
CA ILE A 133 13.93 -4.48 -3.27
C ILE A 133 14.86 -5.22 -2.30
N ARG A 134 14.34 -6.21 -1.59
CA ARG A 134 15.14 -7.05 -0.69
C ARG A 134 16.26 -7.78 -1.43
N HIS A 135 15.97 -8.35 -2.60
CA HIS A 135 16.96 -9.06 -3.42
C HIS A 135 18.07 -8.11 -3.88
N VAL A 136 17.70 -6.93 -4.39
CA VAL A 136 18.62 -5.89 -4.83
C VAL A 136 19.48 -5.39 -3.66
N ALA A 137 18.86 -5.11 -2.52
CA ALA A 137 19.54 -4.64 -1.32
C ALA A 137 20.55 -5.67 -0.78
N ILE A 138 20.13 -6.95 -0.66
CA ILE A 138 21.01 -8.02 -0.15
C ILE A 138 22.17 -8.28 -1.13
N ASN A 139 21.90 -8.35 -2.43
CA ASN A 139 22.95 -8.55 -3.43
C ASN A 139 23.91 -7.37 -3.50
N GLY A 140 23.40 -6.14 -3.42
CA GLY A 140 24.21 -4.93 -3.35
C GLY A 140 25.12 -4.93 -2.11
N LEU A 141 24.59 -5.24 -0.94
CA LEU A 141 25.36 -5.36 0.30
C LEU A 141 26.42 -6.48 0.23
N ASN A 142 26.08 -7.64 -0.37
CA ASN A 142 27.01 -8.76 -0.52
C ASN A 142 28.17 -8.43 -1.48
N VAL A 143 27.90 -7.65 -2.53
CA VAL A 143 28.94 -7.14 -3.43
C VAL A 143 29.81 -6.12 -2.71
N LEU A 144 29.24 -5.16 -1.99
CA LEU A 144 29.96 -4.13 -1.23
C LEU A 144 30.81 -4.72 -0.10
N THR A 145 30.32 -5.79 0.55
CA THR A 145 31.06 -6.48 1.63
C THR A 145 32.05 -7.53 1.12
N GLY A 146 32.22 -7.66 -0.20
CA GLY A 146 33.18 -8.60 -0.81
C GLY A 146 32.78 -10.09 -0.70
N LYS A 147 31.56 -10.38 -0.22
CA LYS A 147 31.06 -11.76 -0.12
C LYS A 147 30.70 -12.39 -1.46
N GLN A 148 30.40 -11.58 -2.46
CA GLN A 148 30.15 -12.00 -3.84
C GLN A 148 30.91 -11.12 -4.83
N LYS A 149 31.53 -11.74 -5.86
CA LYS A 149 32.28 -11.01 -6.89
C LYS A 149 31.37 -10.40 -7.97
N HIS A 150 30.16 -10.90 -8.16
CA HIS A 150 29.24 -10.47 -9.21
C HIS A 150 27.80 -10.40 -8.70
N TYR A 151 27.04 -9.44 -9.22
CA TYR A 151 25.60 -9.30 -8.96
C TYR A 151 24.84 -10.47 -9.61
N ILE A 152 24.10 -11.23 -8.81
CA ILE A 152 23.28 -12.34 -9.31
C ILE A 152 21.95 -11.77 -9.83
N HIS A 153 21.83 -11.73 -11.15
CA HIS A 153 20.58 -11.33 -11.80
C HIS A 153 19.57 -12.48 -11.78
N SER A 154 18.45 -12.30 -11.08
CA SER A 154 17.34 -13.25 -11.06
C SER A 154 16.19 -12.73 -11.93
N PRO A 155 16.05 -13.21 -13.18
CA PRO A 155 15.06 -12.68 -14.13
C PRO A 155 13.60 -13.03 -13.80
N HIS A 156 13.33 -13.90 -12.81
CA HIS A 156 12.00 -14.45 -12.51
C HIS A 156 11.28 -13.78 -11.32
N ILE A 157 11.79 -12.65 -10.79
CA ILE A 157 11.17 -12.01 -9.62
C ILE A 157 9.92 -11.20 -10.02
N ILE A 158 9.88 -10.67 -11.24
CA ILE A 158 8.74 -9.88 -11.73
C ILE A 158 7.86 -10.75 -12.61
N ASN A 159 6.68 -11.07 -12.12
CA ASN A 159 5.67 -11.79 -12.90
C ASN A 159 5.07 -10.88 -13.99
N VAL A 160 4.61 -11.47 -15.09
CA VAL A 160 3.95 -10.77 -16.20
C VAL A 160 2.76 -9.95 -15.69
N HIS A 161 2.02 -10.47 -14.70
CA HIS A 161 0.92 -9.76 -14.05
C HIS A 161 1.37 -8.44 -13.41
N THR A 162 2.51 -8.43 -12.72
CA THR A 162 3.06 -7.21 -12.10
C THR A 162 3.38 -6.16 -13.16
N TYR A 163 3.97 -6.56 -14.28
CA TYR A 163 4.30 -5.67 -15.39
C TYR A 163 3.03 -5.05 -16.02
N ILE A 164 2.02 -5.87 -16.30
CA ILE A 164 0.75 -5.40 -16.86
C ILE A 164 0.08 -4.39 -15.93
N VAL A 165 -0.04 -4.70 -14.63
CA VAL A 165 -0.71 -3.81 -13.68
C VAL A 165 0.01 -2.47 -13.56
N ILE A 166 1.34 -2.44 -13.55
CA ILE A 166 2.08 -1.18 -13.46
C ILE A 166 1.86 -0.33 -14.70
N ILE A 167 1.96 -0.92 -15.88
CA ILE A 167 1.74 -0.17 -17.13
C ILE A 167 0.32 0.37 -17.18
N THR A 168 -0.68 -0.46 -16.88
CA THR A 168 -2.09 -0.02 -16.92
C THR A 168 -2.37 1.04 -15.86
N THR A 169 -1.86 0.91 -14.64
CA THR A 169 -2.02 1.91 -13.58
C THR A 169 -1.34 3.23 -13.97
N SER A 170 -0.11 3.18 -14.47
CA SER A 170 0.59 4.38 -14.92
C SER A 170 -0.14 5.06 -16.08
N MET A 171 -0.62 4.30 -17.06
CA MET A 171 -1.38 4.81 -18.19
C MET A 171 -2.69 5.47 -17.73
N LEU A 172 -3.42 4.84 -16.80
CA LEU A 172 -4.67 5.39 -16.27
C LEU A 172 -4.43 6.67 -15.45
N ILE A 173 -3.35 6.75 -14.66
CA ILE A 173 -3.01 7.98 -13.93
C ILE A 173 -2.69 9.11 -14.90
N ILE A 174 -1.88 8.85 -15.93
CA ILE A 174 -1.54 9.87 -16.94
C ILE A 174 -2.78 10.33 -17.72
N LEU A 175 -3.61 9.39 -18.20
CA LEU A 175 -4.83 9.72 -18.92
C LEU A 175 -5.83 10.46 -18.05
N GLY A 176 -6.01 10.03 -16.80
CA GLY A 176 -6.90 10.67 -15.84
C GLY A 176 -6.46 12.09 -15.51
N SER A 177 -5.18 12.30 -15.23
CA SER A 177 -4.63 13.62 -14.92
C SER A 177 -4.70 14.57 -16.15
N LEU A 178 -4.43 14.04 -17.34
CA LEU A 178 -4.54 14.82 -18.59
C LEU A 178 -6.00 15.21 -18.86
N SER A 179 -6.93 14.27 -18.71
CA SER A 179 -8.37 14.55 -18.89
C SER A 179 -8.87 15.59 -17.91
N TYR A 180 -8.47 15.49 -16.63
CA TYR A 180 -8.81 16.47 -15.61
C TYR A 180 -8.25 17.86 -15.96
N PHE A 181 -6.97 17.91 -16.33
CA PHE A 181 -6.33 19.15 -16.75
C PHE A 181 -7.04 19.82 -17.93
N LEU A 182 -7.41 19.05 -18.96
CA LEU A 182 -8.12 19.57 -20.14
C LEU A 182 -9.53 20.08 -19.81
N LEU A 183 -10.22 19.46 -18.86
CA LEU A 183 -11.58 19.86 -18.46
C LEU A 183 -11.58 21.10 -17.56
N GLU A 184 -10.56 21.27 -16.73
CA GLU A 184 -10.50 22.38 -15.76
C GLU A 184 -9.87 23.65 -16.36
N TYR A 185 -9.12 23.52 -17.45
CA TYR A 185 -8.45 24.65 -18.11
C TYR A 185 -9.34 25.36 -19.15
N ASN A 186 -10.55 24.86 -19.43
CA ASN A 186 -11.57 25.48 -20.26
C ASN A 186 -12.66 26.14 -19.40
#